data_25c9a05ff1072c9cd382904db4fa00f0
#
_entry.id   25c9a05ff1072c9cd382904db4fa00f0
#
_cell.length_a   1.000
_cell.length_b   1.000
_cell.length_c   1.000
_cell.angle_alpha   90.00
_cell.angle_beta   90.00
_cell.angle_gamma   90.00
#
_symmetry.space_group_name_H-M   'P 1'
#
loop_
_entity.id
_entity.type
_entity.pdbx_description
1 polymer ?
#
loop_
_entity_poly.entity_id
_entity_poly.type
_entity_poly.pdbx_seq_one_letter_code
_entity_poly.pdbx_strand_id
1 'polypeptide(L)'
;LPQNAACLRLPGTDGKAKMSKSLGNCIYLSEEPEDIKKKVMSMYTDPNHLRVQDPGKVEGNPVFIYLDAFCRPEHFAEFWPEYQNLDELKAHYQRGGLGDVKVKKFLNSVMQAELEPIRTRRKEWEQRLPEVVEILKEGSAYAEKTAAATLAEVRKSMRIDYFENDNLLK
;
A
#
# COMPACT_ATOMS: atom_id res chain seq x y z
N LEU A 1 6.95 12.27 2.81
CA LEU A 1 7.55 11.01 2.33
C LEU A 1 7.53 9.98 3.45
N PRO A 2 7.31 8.69 3.14
CA PRO A 2 7.38 7.61 4.13
C PRO A 2 8.75 7.60 4.82
N GLN A 3 8.78 7.37 6.13
CA GLN A 3 10.03 7.22 6.89
C GLN A 3 10.73 5.90 6.57
N ASN A 4 9.95 4.85 6.28
CA ASN A 4 10.48 3.56 5.87
C ASN A 4 10.72 3.53 4.36
N ALA A 5 11.97 3.33 3.94
CA ALA A 5 12.35 3.28 2.53
C ALA A 5 11.64 2.16 1.75
N ALA A 6 11.32 1.04 2.39
CA ALA A 6 10.55 -0.06 1.78
C ALA A 6 9.14 0.39 1.33
N CYS A 7 8.55 1.40 1.99
CA CYS A 7 7.24 1.94 1.64
C CYS A 7 7.27 2.96 0.48
N LEU A 8 8.44 3.38 -0.01
CA LEU A 8 8.54 4.34 -1.12
C LEU A 8 7.99 3.75 -2.43
N ARG A 9 8.21 2.46 -2.65
CA ARG A 9 7.74 1.75 -3.83
C ARG A 9 7.59 0.27 -3.54
N LEU A 10 6.37 -0.16 -3.25
CA LEU A 10 6.07 -1.59 -3.12
C LEU A 10 5.93 -2.24 -4.50
N PRO A 11 6.56 -3.41 -4.72
CA PRO A 11 6.33 -4.23 -5.90
C PRO A 11 4.91 -4.80 -5.88
N GLY A 12 4.39 -5.18 -7.04
CA GLY A 12 3.20 -6.01 -7.13
C GLY A 12 3.41 -7.41 -6.51
N THR A 13 2.32 -8.11 -6.28
CA THR A 13 2.37 -9.50 -5.74
C THR A 13 3.11 -10.47 -6.66
N ASP A 14 3.25 -10.11 -7.93
CA ASP A 14 4.03 -10.83 -8.96
C ASP A 14 5.56 -10.63 -8.84
N GLY A 15 6.02 -9.70 -8.00
CA GLY A 15 7.44 -9.39 -7.79
C GLY A 15 8.15 -8.72 -8.97
N LYS A 16 7.44 -8.38 -10.05
CA LYS A 16 8.03 -7.87 -11.31
C LYS A 16 7.77 -6.39 -11.52
N ALA A 17 6.52 -5.98 -11.50
CA ALA A 17 6.08 -4.61 -11.74
C ALA A 17 5.66 -3.91 -10.44
N LYS A 18 5.50 -2.58 -10.48
CA LYS A 18 4.82 -1.88 -9.38
C LYS A 18 3.36 -2.33 -9.30
N MET A 19 2.73 -2.21 -8.14
CA MET A 19 1.30 -2.44 -7.97
C MET A 19 0.48 -1.66 -9.00
N SER A 20 -0.45 -2.34 -9.67
CA SER A 20 -1.37 -1.74 -10.64
C SER A 20 -2.71 -2.45 -10.62
N LYS A 21 -3.79 -1.68 -10.65
CA LYS A 21 -5.15 -2.22 -10.74
C LYS A 21 -5.35 -3.03 -12.02
N SER A 22 -4.85 -2.52 -13.15
CA SER A 22 -4.98 -3.17 -14.46
C SER A 22 -4.21 -4.48 -14.58
N LEU A 23 -3.14 -4.65 -13.79
CA LEU A 23 -2.36 -5.89 -13.76
C LEU A 23 -2.89 -6.90 -12.74
N GLY A 24 -3.83 -6.51 -11.88
CA GLY A 24 -4.36 -7.39 -10.84
C GLY A 24 -3.35 -7.79 -9.76
N ASN A 25 -2.18 -7.16 -9.70
CA ASN A 25 -1.07 -7.48 -8.81
C ASN A 25 -1.00 -6.60 -7.56
N CYS A 26 -2.11 -5.96 -7.19
CA CYS A 26 -2.18 -5.10 -6.00
C CYS A 26 -3.08 -5.69 -4.91
N ILE A 27 -2.79 -5.34 -3.66
CA ILE A 27 -3.66 -5.57 -2.51
C ILE A 27 -4.39 -4.26 -2.22
N TYR A 28 -5.72 -4.29 -2.19
CA TYR A 28 -6.53 -3.12 -1.85
C TYR A 28 -6.70 -3.00 -0.34
N LEU A 29 -6.73 -1.77 0.17
CA LEU A 29 -6.95 -1.50 1.60
C LEU A 29 -8.31 -1.98 2.09
N SER A 30 -9.29 -2.06 1.19
CA SER A 30 -10.66 -2.51 1.48
C SER A 30 -10.92 -3.97 1.10
N GLU A 31 -9.88 -4.71 0.74
CA GLU A 31 -10.03 -6.10 0.27
C GLU A 31 -10.42 -7.03 1.41
N GLU A 32 -11.25 -8.02 1.11
CA GLU A 32 -11.67 -8.99 2.11
C GLU A 32 -10.50 -9.91 2.54
N PRO A 33 -10.50 -10.40 3.79
CA PRO A 33 -9.41 -11.18 4.36
C PRO A 33 -8.99 -12.38 3.51
N GLU A 34 -9.94 -13.11 2.95
CA GLU A 34 -9.67 -14.31 2.14
C GLU A 34 -9.00 -13.97 0.79
N ASP A 35 -9.32 -12.82 0.20
CA ASP A 35 -8.69 -12.40 -1.07
C ASP A 35 -7.26 -11.89 -0.83
N ILE A 36 -7.02 -11.19 0.28
CA ILE A 36 -5.66 -10.85 0.71
C ILE A 36 -4.82 -12.11 0.90
N LYS A 37 -5.37 -13.10 1.61
CA LYS A 37 -4.71 -14.39 1.85
C LYS A 37 -4.36 -15.10 0.53
N LYS A 38 -5.29 -15.17 -0.44
CA LYS A 38 -5.03 -15.75 -1.76
C LYS A 38 -3.87 -15.04 -2.46
N LYS A 39 -3.88 -13.70 -2.46
CA LYS A 39 -2.84 -12.89 -3.08
C LYS A 39 -1.48 -13.08 -2.41
N VAL A 40 -1.42 -13.07 -1.09
CA VAL A 40 -0.18 -13.32 -0.34
C VAL A 40 0.35 -14.72 -0.61
N MET A 41 -0.51 -15.74 -0.59
CA MET A 41 -0.09 -17.12 -0.86
C MET A 41 0.38 -17.33 -2.30
N SER A 42 -0.13 -16.54 -3.26
CA SER A 42 0.31 -16.57 -4.66
C SER A 42 1.49 -15.66 -4.99
N MET A 43 2.02 -14.90 -4.01
CA MET A 43 3.19 -14.04 -4.23
C MET A 43 4.35 -14.83 -4.79
N TYR A 44 5.09 -14.18 -5.72
CA TYR A 44 6.36 -14.70 -6.21
C TYR A 44 7.34 -14.92 -5.05
N THR A 45 8.11 -15.98 -5.15
CA THR A 45 9.22 -16.31 -4.24
C THR A 45 10.45 -16.70 -5.05
N ASP A 46 11.55 -17.02 -4.37
CA ASP A 46 12.77 -17.46 -5.04
C ASP A 46 12.55 -18.76 -5.82
N PRO A 47 12.71 -18.76 -7.16
CA PRO A 47 12.54 -19.97 -7.97
C PRO A 47 13.58 -21.05 -7.72
N ASN A 48 14.69 -20.73 -7.04
CA ASN A 48 15.73 -21.69 -6.68
C ASN A 48 15.49 -22.32 -5.30
N HIS A 49 14.58 -21.78 -4.51
CA HIS A 49 14.19 -22.34 -3.20
C HIS A 49 13.12 -23.44 -3.38
N LEU A 50 13.55 -24.60 -3.93
CA LEU A 50 12.67 -25.71 -4.26
C LEU A 50 12.32 -26.59 -3.07
N ARG A 51 13.24 -26.72 -2.11
CA ARG A 51 13.09 -27.52 -0.90
C ARG A 51 13.27 -26.65 0.32
N VAL A 52 12.64 -27.02 1.42
CA VAL A 52 12.77 -26.30 2.70
C VAL A 52 14.22 -26.15 3.15
N GLN A 53 15.08 -27.12 2.84
CA GLN A 53 16.49 -27.11 3.22
C GLN A 53 17.35 -26.21 2.34
N ASP A 54 16.88 -25.82 1.16
CA ASP A 54 17.64 -24.99 0.24
C ASP A 54 17.77 -23.57 0.83
N PRO A 55 18.93 -22.90 0.66
CA PRO A 55 19.05 -21.48 0.97
C PRO A 55 18.11 -20.64 0.13
N GLY A 56 17.37 -19.73 0.76
CA GLY A 56 16.47 -18.82 0.07
C GLY A 56 17.07 -17.44 -0.14
N LYS A 57 16.65 -16.74 -1.20
CA LYS A 57 17.05 -15.36 -1.48
C LYS A 57 16.01 -14.38 -0.98
N VAL A 58 16.47 -13.42 -0.17
CA VAL A 58 15.63 -12.35 0.39
C VAL A 58 15.53 -11.15 -0.56
N GLU A 59 16.65 -10.78 -1.24
CA GLU A 59 16.67 -9.64 -2.14
C GLU A 59 15.75 -9.86 -3.33
N GLY A 60 14.89 -8.87 -3.56
CA GLY A 60 13.92 -8.91 -4.66
C GLY A 60 12.74 -9.85 -4.42
N ASN A 61 12.68 -10.51 -3.27
CA ASN A 61 11.55 -11.35 -2.88
C ASN A 61 10.42 -10.47 -2.31
N PRO A 62 9.26 -10.36 -2.99
CA PRO A 62 8.18 -9.49 -2.56
C PRO A 62 7.65 -9.81 -1.16
N VAL A 63 7.69 -11.07 -0.72
CA VAL A 63 7.25 -11.46 0.62
C VAL A 63 8.07 -10.73 1.69
N PHE A 64 9.40 -10.69 1.54
CA PHE A 64 10.27 -9.98 2.47
C PHE A 64 10.22 -8.47 2.31
N ILE A 65 10.02 -7.94 1.09
CA ILE A 65 9.81 -6.50 0.89
C ILE A 65 8.56 -6.02 1.62
N TYR A 66 7.47 -6.80 1.59
CA TYR A 66 6.26 -6.47 2.34
C TYR A 66 6.45 -6.64 3.85
N LEU A 67 7.20 -7.63 4.30
CA LEU A 67 7.57 -7.74 5.72
C LEU A 67 8.43 -6.55 6.16
N ASP A 68 9.40 -6.08 5.36
CA ASP A 68 10.17 -4.87 5.64
C ASP A 68 9.29 -3.61 5.76
N ALA A 69 8.23 -3.56 4.97
CA ALA A 69 7.31 -2.42 4.97
C ALA A 69 6.34 -2.42 6.17
N PHE A 70 5.82 -3.57 6.56
CA PHE A 70 4.66 -3.66 7.45
C PHE A 70 4.91 -4.42 8.75
N CYS A 71 5.95 -5.29 8.81
CA CYS A 71 6.20 -6.08 10.00
C CYS A 71 6.81 -5.23 11.12
N ARG A 72 6.28 -5.40 12.32
CA ARG A 72 6.75 -4.77 13.56
C ARG A 72 7.12 -5.84 14.58
N PRO A 73 7.92 -5.51 15.61
CA PRO A 73 8.30 -6.47 16.65
C PRO A 73 7.10 -7.15 17.33
N GLU A 74 6.00 -6.42 17.51
CA GLU A 74 4.77 -6.93 18.14
C GLU A 74 4.17 -8.10 17.36
N HIS A 75 4.28 -8.09 16.04
CA HIS A 75 3.79 -9.16 15.18
C HIS A 75 4.52 -10.49 15.40
N PHE A 76 5.80 -10.45 15.75
CA PHE A 76 6.53 -11.68 16.12
C PHE A 76 6.00 -12.24 17.43
N ALA A 77 5.84 -11.41 18.45
CA ALA A 77 5.32 -11.84 19.74
C ALA A 77 3.93 -12.50 19.62
N GLU A 78 3.09 -11.98 18.72
CA GLU A 78 1.71 -12.45 18.53
C GLU A 78 1.61 -13.65 17.58
N PHE A 79 2.29 -13.62 16.44
CA PHE A 79 2.05 -14.59 15.36
C PHE A 79 3.18 -15.60 15.17
N TRP A 80 4.41 -15.27 15.62
CA TRP A 80 5.56 -16.16 15.45
C TRP A 80 6.65 -15.95 16.51
N PRO A 81 6.38 -16.32 17.78
CA PRO A 81 7.28 -16.03 18.92
C PRO A 81 8.62 -16.77 18.90
N GLU A 82 8.84 -17.67 17.93
CA GLU A 82 10.13 -18.34 17.73
C GLU A 82 11.24 -17.37 17.24
N TYR A 83 10.85 -16.20 16.68
CA TYR A 83 11.78 -15.16 16.21
C TYR A 83 11.57 -13.87 17.01
N GLN A 84 12.67 -13.16 17.26
CA GLN A 84 12.62 -11.87 17.95
C GLN A 84 12.40 -10.70 17.00
N ASN A 85 12.86 -10.84 15.74
CA ASN A 85 12.80 -9.77 14.75
C ASN A 85 12.91 -10.32 13.32
N LEU A 86 12.72 -9.41 12.35
CA LEU A 86 12.74 -9.76 10.94
C LEU A 86 14.12 -10.17 10.42
N ASP A 87 15.20 -9.65 11.00
CA ASP A 87 16.55 -9.98 10.58
C ASP A 87 16.88 -11.44 10.93
N GLU A 88 16.43 -11.91 12.08
CA GLU A 88 16.56 -13.32 12.48
C GLU A 88 15.78 -14.25 11.54
N LEU A 89 14.56 -13.87 11.18
CA LEU A 89 13.75 -14.61 10.21
C LEU A 89 14.42 -14.66 8.83
N LYS A 90 14.95 -13.53 8.35
CA LYS A 90 15.70 -13.44 7.08
C LYS A 90 16.96 -14.32 7.12
N ALA A 91 17.74 -14.27 8.19
CA ALA A 91 18.93 -15.08 8.36
C ALA A 91 18.60 -16.58 8.34
N HIS A 92 17.49 -16.98 8.96
CA HIS A 92 17.05 -18.38 8.90
C HIS A 92 16.65 -18.77 7.46
N TYR A 93 15.88 -17.96 6.77
CA TYR A 93 15.47 -18.23 5.39
C TYR A 93 16.68 -18.34 4.44
N GLN A 94 17.69 -17.47 4.59
CA GLN A 94 18.91 -17.48 3.79
C GLN A 94 19.80 -18.69 4.09
N ARG A 95 19.79 -19.20 5.31
CA ARG A 95 20.53 -20.40 5.70
C ARG A 95 19.90 -21.69 5.19
N GLY A 96 18.61 -21.67 4.89
CA GLY A 96 17.80 -22.84 4.61
C GLY A 96 17.16 -23.42 5.88
N GLY A 97 16.18 -24.29 5.70
CA GLY A 97 15.37 -24.87 6.79
C GLY A 97 14.03 -24.19 7.03
N LEU A 98 13.71 -23.15 6.26
CA LEU A 98 12.45 -22.40 6.37
C LEU A 98 11.74 -22.30 5.03
N GLY A 99 10.57 -22.92 4.90
CA GLY A 99 9.81 -22.93 3.65
C GLY A 99 8.97 -21.69 3.42
N ASP A 100 8.81 -21.29 2.17
CA ASP A 100 8.05 -20.12 1.69
C ASP A 100 6.62 -20.03 2.25
N VAL A 101 5.95 -21.17 2.35
CA VAL A 101 4.56 -21.22 2.84
C VAL A 101 4.45 -20.70 4.27
N LYS A 102 5.42 -20.99 5.13
CA LYS A 102 5.43 -20.51 6.52
C LYS A 102 5.62 -18.99 6.57
N VAL A 103 6.57 -18.46 5.77
CA VAL A 103 6.84 -17.02 5.69
C VAL A 103 5.61 -16.28 5.11
N LYS A 104 4.98 -16.82 4.07
CA LYS A 104 3.73 -16.25 3.51
C LYS A 104 2.58 -16.27 4.50
N LYS A 105 2.43 -17.32 5.32
CA LYS A 105 1.42 -17.34 6.37
C LYS A 105 1.68 -16.25 7.40
N PHE A 106 2.91 -16.05 7.81
CA PHE A 106 3.28 -14.97 8.71
C PHE A 106 2.98 -13.60 8.10
N LEU A 107 3.41 -13.36 6.84
CA LEU A 107 3.06 -12.12 6.14
C LEU A 107 1.55 -11.91 6.08
N ASN A 108 0.77 -12.96 5.80
CA ASN A 108 -0.68 -12.83 5.81
C ASN A 108 -1.22 -12.38 7.18
N SER A 109 -0.72 -12.93 8.29
CA SER A 109 -1.12 -12.50 9.63
C SER A 109 -0.79 -11.02 9.88
N VAL A 110 0.42 -10.58 9.51
CA VAL A 110 0.83 -9.17 9.56
C VAL A 110 -0.11 -8.29 8.72
N MET A 111 -0.37 -8.66 7.47
CA MET A 111 -1.26 -7.89 6.59
C MET A 111 -2.70 -7.82 7.11
N GLN A 112 -3.21 -8.89 7.71
CA GLN A 112 -4.54 -8.88 8.32
C GLN A 112 -4.59 -7.91 9.52
N ALA A 113 -3.59 -7.95 10.40
CA ALA A 113 -3.52 -7.05 11.56
C ALA A 113 -3.45 -5.58 11.13
N GLU A 114 -2.65 -5.26 10.11
CA GLU A 114 -2.50 -3.89 9.61
C GLU A 114 -3.75 -3.37 8.87
N LEU A 115 -4.44 -4.22 8.13
CA LEU A 115 -5.57 -3.80 7.30
C LEU A 115 -6.93 -3.88 7.99
N GLU A 116 -7.09 -4.69 9.03
CA GLU A 116 -8.37 -4.83 9.75
C GLU A 116 -8.90 -3.51 10.34
N PRO A 117 -8.07 -2.67 11.00
CA PRO A 117 -8.56 -1.38 11.49
C PRO A 117 -9.04 -0.45 10.36
N ILE A 118 -8.44 -0.55 9.18
CA ILE A 118 -8.83 0.24 8.00
C ILE A 118 -10.18 -0.24 7.46
N ARG A 119 -10.35 -1.57 7.32
CA ARG A 119 -11.62 -2.18 6.89
C ARG A 119 -12.76 -1.86 7.83
N THR A 120 -12.51 -1.95 9.15
CA THR A 120 -13.52 -1.64 10.18
C THR A 120 -13.97 -0.19 10.06
N ARG A 121 -13.05 0.77 10.02
CA ARG A 121 -13.39 2.20 9.83
C ARG A 121 -14.12 2.45 8.52
N ARG A 122 -13.73 1.78 7.44
CA ARG A 122 -14.44 1.89 6.16
C ARG A 122 -15.90 1.44 6.29
N LYS A 123 -16.15 0.29 6.92
CA LYS A 123 -17.51 -0.22 7.14
C LYS A 123 -18.36 0.74 8.00
N GLU A 124 -17.77 1.39 8.99
CA GLU A 124 -18.45 2.44 9.77
C GLU A 124 -18.84 3.64 8.90
N TRP A 125 -17.95 4.12 8.05
CA TRP A 125 -18.23 5.23 7.13
C TRP A 125 -19.25 4.87 6.04
N GLU A 126 -19.28 3.63 5.60
CA GLU A 126 -20.29 3.14 4.65
C GLU A 126 -21.73 3.21 5.22
N GLN A 127 -21.88 3.19 6.55
CA GLN A 127 -23.17 3.42 7.22
C GLN A 127 -23.52 4.92 7.28
N ARG A 128 -22.59 5.82 7.00
CA ARG A 128 -22.70 7.27 7.16
C ARG A 128 -22.49 8.02 5.84
N LEU A 129 -22.95 7.46 4.74
CA LEU A 129 -22.77 8.03 3.40
C LEU A 129 -23.23 9.49 3.26
N PRO A 130 -24.36 9.93 3.87
CA PRO A 130 -24.75 11.34 3.82
C PRO A 130 -23.68 12.29 4.38
N GLU A 131 -23.01 11.92 5.48
CA GLU A 131 -21.90 12.72 6.05
C GLU A 131 -20.67 12.74 5.13
N VAL A 132 -20.36 11.60 4.51
CA VAL A 132 -19.26 11.52 3.54
C VAL A 132 -19.50 12.47 2.38
N VAL A 133 -20.75 12.55 1.89
CA VAL A 133 -21.13 13.48 0.81
C VAL A 133 -20.98 14.94 1.24
N GLU A 134 -21.37 15.30 2.46
CA GLU A 134 -21.20 16.68 2.95
C GLU A 134 -19.71 17.05 3.10
N ILE A 135 -18.88 16.17 3.64
CA ILE A 135 -17.41 16.35 3.71
C ILE A 135 -16.83 16.58 2.30
N LEU A 136 -17.26 15.80 1.33
CA LEU A 136 -16.81 15.96 -0.08
C LEU A 136 -17.26 17.29 -0.68
N LYS A 137 -18.49 17.74 -0.43
CA LYS A 137 -18.98 19.04 -0.89
C LYS A 137 -18.19 20.20 -0.29
N GLU A 138 -18.01 20.19 1.02
CA GLU A 138 -17.24 21.24 1.71
C GLU A 138 -15.79 21.28 1.23
N GLY A 139 -15.14 20.12 1.15
CA GLY A 139 -13.77 20.02 0.65
C GLY A 139 -13.63 20.46 -0.82
N SER A 140 -14.61 20.14 -1.66
CA SER A 140 -14.64 20.57 -3.07
C SER A 140 -14.83 22.07 -3.18
N ALA A 141 -15.73 22.66 -2.42
CA ALA A 141 -15.93 24.11 -2.41
C ALA A 141 -14.69 24.88 -1.94
N TYR A 142 -14.00 24.36 -0.91
CA TYR A 142 -12.73 24.91 -0.47
C TYR A 142 -11.64 24.85 -1.55
N ALA A 143 -11.50 23.70 -2.18
CA ALA A 143 -10.51 23.50 -3.25
C ALA A 143 -10.82 24.38 -4.47
N GLU A 144 -12.09 24.49 -4.86
CA GLU A 144 -12.56 25.34 -5.96
C GLU A 144 -12.21 26.82 -5.71
N LYS A 145 -12.47 27.32 -4.51
CA LYS A 145 -12.13 28.71 -4.13
C LYS A 145 -10.64 28.97 -4.29
N THR A 146 -9.78 28.05 -3.83
CA THR A 146 -8.33 28.19 -3.92
C THR A 146 -7.85 28.10 -5.37
N ALA A 147 -8.36 27.14 -6.12
CA ALA A 147 -8.00 26.94 -7.53
C ALA A 147 -8.45 28.11 -8.40
N ALA A 148 -9.68 28.65 -8.18
CA ALA A 148 -10.20 29.78 -8.91
C ALA A 148 -9.35 31.05 -8.71
N ALA A 149 -8.93 31.33 -7.48
CA ALA A 149 -8.05 32.46 -7.19
C ALA A 149 -6.71 32.35 -7.94
N THR A 150 -6.05 31.19 -7.84
CA THR A 150 -4.80 30.95 -8.56
C THR A 150 -4.97 31.04 -10.09
N LEU A 151 -6.07 30.45 -10.60
CA LEU A 151 -6.35 30.48 -12.04
C LEU A 151 -6.63 31.90 -12.56
N ALA A 152 -7.29 32.73 -11.77
CA ALA A 152 -7.48 34.16 -12.13
C ALA A 152 -6.15 34.91 -12.27
N GLU A 153 -5.22 34.71 -11.33
CA GLU A 153 -3.89 35.29 -11.39
C GLU A 153 -3.10 34.81 -12.63
N VAL A 154 -3.16 33.50 -12.92
CA VAL A 154 -2.51 32.91 -14.10
C VAL A 154 -3.09 33.51 -15.39
N ARG A 155 -4.44 33.55 -15.51
CA ARG A 155 -5.11 34.11 -16.68
C ARG A 155 -4.73 35.56 -16.91
N LYS A 156 -4.70 36.38 -15.85
CA LYS A 156 -4.28 37.76 -15.92
C LYS A 156 -2.82 37.92 -16.37
N SER A 157 -1.93 37.11 -15.79
CA SER A 157 -0.49 37.14 -16.14
C SER A 157 -0.25 36.70 -17.58
N MET A 158 -1.02 35.73 -18.09
CA MET A 158 -0.95 35.27 -19.47
C MET A 158 -1.73 36.15 -20.46
N ARG A 159 -2.46 37.17 -19.99
CA ARG A 159 -3.36 38.03 -20.79
C ARG A 159 -4.44 37.23 -21.54
N ILE A 160 -5.01 36.22 -20.90
CA ILE A 160 -6.12 35.40 -21.43
C ILE A 160 -7.39 35.56 -20.59
N ASP A 161 -7.50 36.66 -19.87
CA ASP A 161 -8.65 37.10 -19.07
C ASP A 161 -9.66 37.93 -19.91
N TYR A 162 -9.90 37.47 -21.14
CA TYR A 162 -10.65 38.22 -22.17
C TYR A 162 -12.03 38.69 -21.75
N PHE A 163 -12.73 37.93 -20.91
CA PHE A 163 -14.10 38.25 -20.49
C PHE A 163 -14.15 39.10 -19.21
N GLU A 164 -13.01 39.29 -18.56
CA GLU A 164 -12.87 40.09 -17.32
C GLU A 164 -12.17 41.44 -17.59
N ASN A 165 -11.76 41.68 -18.84
CA ASN A 165 -10.95 42.84 -19.23
C ASN A 165 -11.70 43.73 -20.23
N ASP A 166 -12.40 44.76 -19.72
CA ASP A 166 -13.17 45.72 -20.51
C ASP A 166 -12.33 46.49 -21.56
N ASN A 167 -11.01 46.40 -21.52
CA ASN A 167 -10.11 47.08 -22.45
C ASN A 167 -9.86 46.30 -23.74
N LEU A 168 -10.27 45.04 -23.84
CA LEU A 168 -10.11 44.23 -25.06
C LEU A 168 -11.13 44.61 -26.18
N LEU A 169 -12.18 45.31 -25.82
CA LEU A 169 -13.25 45.76 -26.76
C LEU A 169 -13.12 47.25 -27.14
N LYS A 170 -12.08 47.89 -26.67
CA LYS A 170 -11.70 49.29 -27.05
C LYS A 170 -10.44 49.25 -27.89
#